data_4968196d13352717d06961a07c1023b6
#
_entry.id   4968196d13352717d06961a07c1023b6
#
_cell.length_a   1.000
_cell.length_b   1.000
_cell.length_c   1.000
_cell.angle_alpha   90.00
_cell.angle_beta   90.00
_cell.angle_gamma   90.00
#
_symmetry.space_group_name_H-M   'P 1'
#
loop_
_entity.id
_entity.type
_entity.pdbx_description
1 polymer ?
#
loop_
_entity_poly.entity_id
_entity_poly.type
_entity_poly.pdbx_seq_one_letter_code
_entity_poly.pdbx_strand_id
1 'polypeptide(L)'
;MDWVDTGQAQERKSGRLLLTIFVVLLVAIPIILITLKEKGSHSRFIRPLQEGKPAPHFTFPDLDGRKVSLPDFRGKVVLVNIWATWCPPCRDEMPSMQKLYERFKGEHFEILAVNINADGREAVAPFMQQMNLTFPALLDPKEKIRSLYGITGVPESFIVDREGILVNKVIGPMDWSSPKVFDFFQELIQRLGS
;
A
#
# COMPACT_ATOMS: atom_id res chain seq x y z
N MET A 1 12.86 -0.55 87.86
CA MET A 1 12.24 -1.75 87.27
C MET A 1 11.35 -1.25 86.13
N ASP A 2 11.94 -0.99 84.98
CA ASP A 2 11.20 -0.49 83.81
C ASP A 2 11.56 -1.36 82.61
N TRP A 3 10.70 -2.30 82.33
CA TRP A 3 10.70 -3.17 81.19
C TRP A 3 9.33 -3.11 80.52
N VAL A 4 9.05 -2.12 79.77
CA VAL A 4 8.04 -2.17 78.70
C VAL A 4 8.23 -0.95 77.82
N ASP A 5 8.74 -1.08 76.62
CA ASP A 5 8.23 -0.35 75.45
C ASP A 5 9.21 -0.37 74.23
N THR A 6 9.68 -1.54 73.84
CA THR A 6 10.49 -1.58 72.59
C THR A 6 9.81 -2.34 71.46
N GLY A 7 8.66 -2.98 71.68
CA GLY A 7 7.97 -3.81 70.66
C GLY A 7 7.06 -3.01 69.74
N GLN A 8 6.41 -1.98 70.24
CA GLN A 8 5.36 -1.27 69.45
C GLN A 8 5.91 -0.29 68.41
N ALA A 9 7.14 0.21 68.58
CA ALA A 9 7.75 1.14 67.63
C ALA A 9 8.24 0.45 66.36
N GLN A 10 8.60 -0.83 66.45
CA GLN A 10 9.10 -1.63 65.33
C GLN A 10 7.97 -2.06 64.38
N GLU A 11 6.82 -2.47 64.89
CA GLU A 11 5.67 -2.87 64.07
C GLU A 11 5.06 -1.68 63.30
N ARG A 12 4.98 -0.49 63.93
CA ARG A 12 4.50 0.71 63.23
C ARG A 12 5.36 1.16 62.06
N LYS A 13 6.68 0.94 62.12
CA LYS A 13 7.60 1.25 61.01
C LYS A 13 7.46 0.27 59.84
N SER A 14 7.29 -1.03 60.15
CA SER A 14 7.06 -2.07 59.17
C SER A 14 5.74 -1.91 58.42
N GLY A 15 4.64 -1.60 59.13
CA GLY A 15 3.34 -1.36 58.52
C GLY A 15 3.31 -0.13 57.59
N ARG A 16 4.02 0.96 57.97
CA ARG A 16 4.13 2.13 57.13
C ARG A 16 4.96 1.88 55.87
N LEU A 17 6.04 1.10 55.96
CA LEU A 17 6.85 0.71 54.83
C LEU A 17 6.07 -0.16 53.86
N LEU A 18 5.32 -1.14 54.33
CA LEU A 18 4.46 -1.98 53.51
C LEU A 18 3.34 -1.19 52.80
N LEU A 19 2.72 -0.26 53.52
CA LEU A 19 1.71 0.62 52.94
C LEU A 19 2.27 1.55 51.86
N THR A 20 3.47 2.09 52.03
CA THR A 20 4.13 2.94 50.99
C THR A 20 4.50 2.12 49.75
N ILE A 21 5.02 0.89 49.94
CA ILE A 21 5.31 -0.03 48.84
C ILE A 21 4.03 -0.36 48.08
N PHE A 22 2.96 -0.64 48.78
CA PHE A 22 1.66 -0.97 48.15
C PHE A 22 1.10 0.19 47.35
N VAL A 23 1.14 1.42 47.88
CA VAL A 23 0.71 2.63 47.16
C VAL A 23 1.59 2.90 45.92
N VAL A 24 2.91 2.74 46.04
CA VAL A 24 3.82 2.87 44.89
C VAL A 24 3.51 1.85 43.80
N LEU A 25 3.26 0.59 44.15
CA LEU A 25 2.89 -0.43 43.20
C LEU A 25 1.53 -0.18 42.54
N LEU A 26 0.54 0.32 43.28
CA LEU A 26 -0.78 0.68 42.75
C LEU A 26 -0.71 1.82 41.71
N VAL A 27 0.28 2.70 41.81
CA VAL A 27 0.48 3.79 40.83
C VAL A 27 1.44 3.37 39.72
N ALA A 28 2.53 2.69 40.03
CA ALA A 28 3.54 2.30 39.07
C ALA A 28 3.05 1.23 38.06
N ILE A 29 2.29 0.24 38.53
CA ILE A 29 1.78 -0.82 37.65
C ILE A 29 0.88 -0.29 36.55
N PRO A 30 -0.16 0.52 36.79
CA PRO A 30 -0.98 1.06 35.72
C PRO A 30 -0.20 1.99 34.79
N ILE A 31 0.75 2.77 35.31
CA ILE A 31 1.61 3.60 34.45
C ILE A 31 2.46 2.73 33.52
N ILE A 32 3.08 1.67 34.04
CA ILE A 32 3.84 0.72 33.23
C ILE A 32 2.95 0.01 32.21
N LEU A 33 1.74 -0.40 32.60
CA LEU A 33 0.79 -1.05 31.68
C LEU A 33 0.31 -0.07 30.59
N ILE A 34 0.10 1.22 30.90
CA ILE A 34 -0.24 2.24 29.92
C ILE A 34 0.93 2.45 28.95
N THR A 35 2.17 2.60 29.45
CA THR A 35 3.34 2.79 28.61
C THR A 35 3.69 1.56 27.76
N LEU A 36 3.43 0.34 28.26
CA LEU A 36 3.57 -0.89 27.49
C LEU A 36 2.48 -1.03 26.42
N LYS A 37 1.25 -0.58 26.72
CA LYS A 37 0.13 -0.56 25.77
C LYS A 37 0.36 0.43 24.63
N GLU A 38 0.98 1.57 24.90
CA GLU A 38 1.34 2.55 23.87
C GLU A 38 2.47 2.04 22.96
N LYS A 39 3.41 1.22 23.46
CA LYS A 39 4.45 0.59 22.63
C LYS A 39 3.91 -0.47 21.66
N GLY A 40 2.70 -0.98 21.86
CA GLY A 40 2.03 -1.97 21.01
C GLY A 40 1.13 -1.36 19.91
N SER A 41 0.86 -0.06 19.96
CA SER A 41 0.16 0.64 18.89
C SER A 41 1.15 0.93 17.76
N HIS A 42 1.45 -0.07 16.94
CA HIS A 42 1.94 0.14 15.58
C HIS A 42 0.79 0.82 14.83
N SER A 43 0.64 2.11 15.03
CA SER A 43 0.03 2.98 14.03
C SER A 43 0.73 2.60 12.72
N ARG A 44 0.02 1.88 11.85
CA ARG A 44 0.40 1.76 10.46
C ARG A 44 0.32 3.17 9.89
N PHE A 45 1.38 3.95 10.12
CA PHE A 45 1.62 5.12 9.31
C PHE A 45 1.71 4.60 7.88
N ILE A 46 0.65 4.81 7.11
CA ILE A 46 0.72 4.70 5.66
C ILE A 46 1.79 5.72 5.30
N ARG A 47 3.03 5.24 5.11
CA ARG A 47 4.09 6.11 4.59
C ARG A 47 3.63 6.53 3.22
N PRO A 48 3.51 7.82 2.92
CA PRO A 48 3.20 8.24 1.57
C PRO A 48 4.22 7.59 0.63
N LEU A 49 3.74 7.02 -0.46
CA LEU A 49 4.61 6.46 -1.49
C LEU A 49 5.57 7.53 -1.94
N GLN A 50 6.85 7.23 -1.90
CA GLN A 50 7.92 8.13 -2.29
C GLN A 50 8.61 7.58 -3.53
N GLU A 51 8.81 8.43 -4.51
CA GLU A 51 9.67 8.15 -5.65
C GLU A 51 11.08 7.76 -5.17
N GLY A 52 11.71 6.85 -5.90
CA GLY A 52 13.01 6.27 -5.52
C GLY A 52 12.95 5.22 -4.41
N LYS A 53 11.75 4.79 -3.97
CA LYS A 53 11.56 3.70 -3.01
C LYS A 53 10.91 2.48 -3.66
N PRO A 54 11.12 1.26 -3.12
CA PRO A 54 10.45 0.07 -3.61
C PRO A 54 8.93 0.25 -3.62
N ALA A 55 8.29 -0.07 -4.74
CA ALA A 55 6.85 -0.10 -4.86
C ALA A 55 6.27 -1.20 -3.95
N PRO A 56 5.16 -0.95 -3.24
CA PRO A 56 4.51 -1.96 -2.41
C PRO A 56 4.09 -3.17 -3.23
N HIS A 57 4.36 -4.36 -2.72
CA HIS A 57 3.99 -5.60 -3.38
C HIS A 57 2.49 -5.86 -3.20
N PHE A 58 1.84 -6.30 -4.26
CA PHE A 58 0.48 -6.80 -4.26
C PHE A 58 0.36 -8.08 -5.08
N THR A 59 -0.71 -8.81 -4.84
CA THR A 59 -1.11 -9.98 -5.63
C THR A 59 -2.61 -9.98 -5.75
N PHE A 60 -3.11 -9.94 -7.00
CA PHE A 60 -4.53 -9.98 -7.31
C PHE A 60 -4.81 -11.01 -8.42
N PRO A 61 -6.03 -11.56 -8.50
CA PRO A 61 -6.41 -12.40 -9.62
C PRO A 61 -6.61 -11.55 -10.89
N ASP A 62 -6.24 -12.10 -12.03
CA ASP A 62 -6.66 -11.60 -13.33
C ASP A 62 -8.09 -12.05 -13.68
N LEU A 63 -8.54 -11.73 -14.89
CA LEU A 63 -9.87 -12.13 -15.38
C LEU A 63 -10.05 -13.64 -15.53
N ASP A 64 -8.97 -14.43 -15.63
CA ASP A 64 -9.00 -15.89 -15.68
C ASP A 64 -8.83 -16.54 -14.31
N GLY A 65 -8.69 -15.73 -13.24
CA GLY A 65 -8.51 -16.18 -11.87
C GLY A 65 -7.07 -16.55 -11.52
N ARG A 66 -6.12 -16.34 -12.44
CA ARG A 66 -4.70 -16.56 -12.16
C ARG A 66 -4.16 -15.46 -11.26
N LYS A 67 -3.37 -15.83 -10.27
CA LYS A 67 -2.71 -14.87 -9.37
C LYS A 67 -1.59 -14.16 -10.10
N VAL A 68 -1.66 -12.84 -10.15
CA VAL A 68 -0.65 -11.96 -10.74
C VAL A 68 -0.07 -11.08 -9.64
N SER A 69 1.24 -11.07 -9.52
CA SER A 69 1.96 -10.35 -8.47
C SER A 69 2.91 -9.33 -9.08
N LEU A 70 2.98 -8.11 -8.51
CA LEU A 70 3.92 -7.09 -9.02
C LEU A 70 5.38 -7.59 -9.05
N PRO A 71 5.90 -8.34 -8.07
CA PRO A 71 7.24 -8.92 -8.14
C PRO A 71 7.53 -9.84 -9.33
N ASP A 72 6.51 -10.43 -9.94
CA ASP A 72 6.66 -11.32 -11.09
C ASP A 72 7.13 -10.56 -12.36
N PHE A 73 7.07 -9.24 -12.32
CA PHE A 73 7.43 -8.34 -13.41
C PHE A 73 8.81 -7.66 -13.22
N ARG A 74 9.66 -8.20 -12.34
CA ARG A 74 11.05 -7.77 -12.28
C ARG A 74 11.72 -7.87 -13.65
N GLY A 75 12.53 -6.87 -14.01
CA GLY A 75 13.10 -6.76 -15.35
C GLY A 75 12.20 -6.08 -16.37
N LYS A 76 10.96 -5.70 -15.98
CA LYS A 76 10.06 -4.90 -16.81
C LYS A 76 9.75 -3.56 -16.14
N VAL A 77 9.55 -2.53 -16.95
CA VAL A 77 8.87 -1.29 -16.53
C VAL A 77 7.38 -1.59 -16.43
N VAL A 78 6.75 -1.25 -15.32
CA VAL A 78 5.35 -1.55 -15.07
C VAL A 78 4.56 -0.27 -14.85
N LEU A 79 3.49 -0.08 -15.62
CA LEU A 79 2.45 0.91 -15.33
C LEU A 79 1.36 0.25 -14.50
N VAL A 80 1.30 0.56 -13.20
CA VAL A 80 0.21 0.14 -12.32
C VAL A 80 -0.86 1.22 -12.34
N ASN A 81 -2.01 0.96 -12.95
CA ASN A 81 -3.14 1.90 -13.02
C ASN A 81 -4.28 1.40 -12.15
N ILE A 82 -4.82 2.27 -11.28
CA ILE A 82 -5.94 1.94 -10.41
C ILE A 82 -7.19 2.64 -10.95
N TRP A 83 -8.23 1.85 -11.24
CA TRP A 83 -9.39 2.32 -11.98
C TRP A 83 -10.69 1.60 -11.62
N ALA A 84 -11.81 2.12 -12.16
CA ALA A 84 -13.11 1.48 -12.07
C ALA A 84 -13.95 1.71 -13.33
N THR A 85 -14.87 0.79 -13.65
CA THR A 85 -15.76 0.90 -14.83
C THR A 85 -16.78 2.04 -14.70
N TRP A 86 -17.17 2.37 -13.46
CA TRP A 86 -18.09 3.47 -13.15
C TRP A 86 -17.43 4.86 -13.12
N CYS A 87 -16.11 4.93 -13.29
CA CYS A 87 -15.33 6.18 -13.23
C CYS A 87 -15.19 6.78 -14.64
N PRO A 88 -15.88 7.88 -15.00
CA PRO A 88 -15.79 8.44 -16.33
C PRO A 88 -14.39 8.81 -16.77
N PRO A 89 -13.56 9.57 -15.98
CA PRO A 89 -12.20 9.91 -16.40
C PRO A 89 -11.29 8.68 -16.55
N CYS A 90 -11.54 7.59 -15.81
CA CYS A 90 -10.82 6.33 -16.02
C CYS A 90 -11.12 5.75 -17.42
N ARG A 91 -12.39 5.79 -17.83
CA ARG A 91 -12.82 5.29 -19.14
C ARG A 91 -12.21 6.10 -20.28
N ASP A 92 -12.11 7.42 -20.09
CA ASP A 92 -11.59 8.35 -21.10
C ASP A 92 -10.10 8.12 -21.39
N GLU A 93 -9.29 7.69 -20.40
CA GLU A 93 -7.87 7.41 -20.60
C GLU A 93 -7.56 6.01 -21.20
N MET A 94 -8.48 5.04 -21.11
CA MET A 94 -8.26 3.65 -21.55
C MET A 94 -7.80 3.49 -23.00
N PRO A 95 -8.36 4.23 -23.99
CA PRO A 95 -7.87 4.14 -25.37
C PRO A 95 -6.40 4.57 -25.54
N SER A 96 -5.96 5.57 -24.76
CA SER A 96 -4.57 6.01 -24.80
C SER A 96 -3.64 5.03 -24.08
N MET A 97 -4.09 4.40 -23.02
CA MET A 97 -3.37 3.29 -22.36
C MET A 97 -3.21 2.09 -23.29
N GLN A 98 -4.24 1.76 -24.07
CA GLN A 98 -4.15 0.67 -25.06
C GLN A 98 -3.09 0.95 -26.11
N LYS A 99 -3.01 2.20 -26.63
CA LYS A 99 -1.96 2.59 -27.56
C LYS A 99 -0.56 2.51 -26.96
N LEU A 100 -0.40 2.90 -25.68
CA LEU A 100 0.87 2.74 -24.96
C LEU A 100 1.24 1.27 -24.85
N TYR A 101 0.28 0.42 -24.49
CA TYR A 101 0.48 -1.02 -24.39
C TYR A 101 0.89 -1.63 -25.72
N GLU A 102 0.19 -1.34 -26.80
CA GLU A 102 0.50 -1.81 -28.15
C GLU A 102 1.88 -1.39 -28.61
N ARG A 103 2.32 -0.18 -28.26
CA ARG A 103 3.63 0.35 -28.61
C ARG A 103 4.78 -0.40 -27.94
N PHE A 104 4.62 -0.83 -26.68
CA PHE A 104 5.72 -1.35 -25.88
C PHE A 104 5.54 -2.80 -25.40
N LYS A 105 4.38 -3.45 -25.66
CA LYS A 105 4.20 -4.86 -25.28
C LYS A 105 5.30 -5.72 -25.90
N GLY A 106 5.93 -6.58 -25.06
CA GLY A 106 7.06 -7.41 -25.49
C GLY A 106 8.43 -6.75 -25.33
N GLU A 107 8.52 -5.44 -25.05
CA GLU A 107 9.77 -4.67 -24.90
C GLU A 107 10.16 -4.41 -23.44
N HIS A 108 10.08 -5.40 -22.56
CA HIS A 108 10.31 -5.19 -21.11
C HIS A 108 9.35 -4.17 -20.47
N PHE A 109 8.12 -4.14 -20.93
CA PHE A 109 7.05 -3.29 -20.44
C PHE A 109 5.80 -4.11 -20.12
N GLU A 110 5.02 -3.65 -19.14
CA GLU A 110 3.72 -4.22 -18.81
C GLU A 110 2.78 -3.17 -18.24
N ILE A 111 1.46 -3.35 -18.43
CA ILE A 111 0.42 -2.61 -17.71
C ILE A 111 -0.30 -3.58 -16.77
N LEU A 112 -0.40 -3.22 -15.51
CA LEU A 112 -1.22 -3.91 -14.51
C LEU A 112 -2.37 -2.98 -14.11
N ALA A 113 -3.52 -3.13 -14.78
CA ALA A 113 -4.70 -2.31 -14.53
C ALA A 113 -5.54 -2.91 -13.39
N VAL A 114 -5.33 -2.42 -12.16
CA VAL A 114 -6.01 -2.90 -10.95
C VAL A 114 -7.38 -2.25 -10.84
N ASN A 115 -8.40 -3.06 -11.04
CA ASN A 115 -9.80 -2.63 -10.97
C ASN A 115 -10.37 -2.80 -9.57
N ILE A 116 -11.08 -1.78 -9.08
CA ILE A 116 -11.67 -1.74 -7.74
C ILE A 116 -13.20 -1.86 -7.72
N ASN A 117 -13.81 -2.36 -8.79
CA ASN A 117 -15.25 -2.62 -8.79
C ASN A 117 -15.61 -3.71 -7.78
N ALA A 118 -16.68 -3.49 -7.02
CA ALA A 118 -17.20 -4.50 -6.09
C ALA A 118 -17.65 -5.79 -6.79
N ASP A 119 -18.25 -5.65 -7.99
CA ASP A 119 -18.74 -6.74 -8.85
C ASP A 119 -17.58 -7.47 -9.59
N GLY A 120 -16.35 -6.96 -9.47
CA GLY A 120 -15.17 -7.65 -9.98
C GLY A 120 -15.27 -8.02 -11.46
N ARG A 121 -15.11 -9.32 -11.76
CA ARG A 121 -15.08 -9.85 -13.13
C ARG A 121 -16.34 -9.54 -13.93
N GLU A 122 -17.52 -9.57 -13.31
CA GLU A 122 -18.80 -9.39 -13.98
C GLU A 122 -18.92 -8.01 -14.63
N ALA A 123 -18.36 -6.98 -14.00
CA ALA A 123 -18.30 -5.63 -14.57
C ALA A 123 -17.09 -5.45 -15.50
N VAL A 124 -15.94 -6.01 -15.15
CA VAL A 124 -14.67 -5.71 -15.82
C VAL A 124 -14.52 -6.46 -17.15
N ALA A 125 -14.86 -7.75 -17.22
CA ALA A 125 -14.66 -8.53 -18.43
C ALA A 125 -15.42 -7.98 -19.66
N PRO A 126 -16.73 -7.68 -19.57
CA PRO A 126 -17.45 -7.08 -20.71
C PRO A 126 -16.94 -5.68 -21.05
N PHE A 127 -16.51 -4.89 -20.05
CA PHE A 127 -15.93 -3.57 -20.29
C PHE A 127 -14.62 -3.67 -21.11
N MET A 128 -13.69 -4.54 -20.70
CA MET A 128 -12.42 -4.75 -21.42
C MET A 128 -12.68 -5.18 -22.87
N GLN A 129 -13.64 -6.07 -23.09
CA GLN A 129 -14.05 -6.54 -24.42
C GLN A 129 -14.66 -5.39 -25.25
N GLN A 130 -15.60 -4.63 -24.69
CA GLN A 130 -16.26 -3.51 -25.39
C GLN A 130 -15.28 -2.43 -25.82
N MET A 131 -14.27 -2.15 -24.98
CA MET A 131 -13.24 -1.14 -25.24
C MET A 131 -12.06 -1.69 -26.02
N ASN A 132 -12.05 -2.97 -26.42
CA ASN A 132 -10.94 -3.66 -27.09
C ASN A 132 -9.60 -3.51 -26.34
N LEU A 133 -9.64 -3.62 -25.00
CA LEU A 133 -8.45 -3.52 -24.16
C LEU A 133 -7.79 -4.89 -23.99
N THR A 134 -6.48 -4.95 -24.24
CA THR A 134 -5.73 -6.21 -24.23
C THR A 134 -4.65 -6.30 -23.15
N PHE A 135 -4.41 -5.23 -22.41
CA PHE A 135 -3.52 -5.26 -21.25
C PHE A 135 -4.17 -5.99 -20.07
N PRO A 136 -3.37 -6.57 -19.16
CA PRO A 136 -3.88 -7.27 -17.98
C PRO A 136 -4.76 -6.41 -17.07
N ALA A 137 -5.99 -6.88 -16.82
CA ALA A 137 -6.88 -6.36 -15.80
C ALA A 137 -6.83 -7.26 -14.55
N LEU A 138 -6.54 -6.67 -13.40
CA LEU A 138 -6.49 -7.35 -12.11
C LEU A 138 -7.68 -6.93 -11.25
N LEU A 139 -8.20 -7.83 -10.43
CA LEU A 139 -9.42 -7.63 -9.67
C LEU A 139 -9.12 -7.45 -8.18
N ASP A 140 -9.48 -6.28 -7.64
CA ASP A 140 -9.42 -5.98 -6.21
C ASP A 140 -10.76 -5.46 -5.67
N PRO A 141 -11.81 -6.30 -5.59
CA PRO A 141 -13.15 -5.88 -5.16
C PRO A 141 -13.22 -5.46 -3.69
N LYS A 142 -12.14 -5.67 -2.93
CA LYS A 142 -12.00 -5.24 -1.52
C LYS A 142 -11.17 -3.97 -1.37
N GLU A 143 -10.79 -3.35 -2.46
CA GLU A 143 -10.00 -2.11 -2.51
C GLU A 143 -8.72 -2.12 -1.63
N LYS A 144 -8.07 -3.28 -1.51
CA LYS A 144 -6.84 -3.43 -0.72
C LYS A 144 -5.72 -2.55 -1.23
N ILE A 145 -5.67 -2.34 -2.55
CA ILE A 145 -4.70 -1.47 -3.21
C ILE A 145 -4.79 -0.04 -2.69
N ARG A 146 -5.98 0.41 -2.27
CA ARG A 146 -6.23 1.76 -1.78
C ARG A 146 -5.37 2.10 -0.56
N SER A 147 -5.38 1.24 0.43
CA SER A 147 -4.56 1.42 1.64
C SER A 147 -3.08 1.17 1.37
N LEU A 148 -2.76 0.25 0.46
CA LEU A 148 -1.38 -0.14 0.16
C LEU A 148 -0.63 0.96 -0.60
N TYR A 149 -1.31 1.62 -1.55
CA TYR A 149 -0.75 2.67 -2.41
C TYR A 149 -1.16 4.09 -2.01
N GLY A 150 -1.93 4.25 -0.92
CA GLY A 150 -2.40 5.56 -0.46
C GLY A 150 -3.29 6.25 -1.49
N ILE A 151 -4.21 5.47 -2.13
CA ILE A 151 -5.09 5.97 -3.19
C ILE A 151 -6.15 6.89 -2.60
N THR A 152 -6.25 8.10 -3.12
CA THR A 152 -7.24 9.10 -2.70
C THR A 152 -8.44 9.19 -3.64
N GLY A 153 -8.26 8.81 -4.90
CA GLY A 153 -9.28 8.79 -5.93
C GLY A 153 -8.90 7.86 -7.07
N VAL A 154 -9.72 7.78 -8.11
CA VAL A 154 -9.42 7.08 -9.37
C VAL A 154 -9.69 8.01 -10.54
N PRO A 155 -8.86 7.93 -11.62
CA PRO A 155 -7.71 7.06 -11.76
C PRO A 155 -6.49 7.59 -11.00
N GLU A 156 -5.66 6.68 -10.51
CA GLU A 156 -4.28 6.98 -10.08
C GLU A 156 -3.35 5.94 -10.70
N SER A 157 -2.20 6.41 -11.20
CA SER A 157 -1.23 5.54 -11.87
C SER A 157 0.16 5.64 -11.22
N PHE A 158 0.87 4.53 -11.20
CA PHE A 158 2.21 4.43 -10.63
C PHE A 158 3.13 3.77 -11.66
N ILE A 159 4.26 4.40 -11.92
CA ILE A 159 5.27 3.90 -12.83
C ILE A 159 6.38 3.28 -12.00
N VAL A 160 6.63 2.00 -12.24
CA VAL A 160 7.61 1.19 -11.52
C VAL A 160 8.68 0.75 -12.51
N ASP A 161 9.95 0.93 -12.15
CA ASP A 161 11.06 0.50 -13.00
C ASP A 161 11.33 -1.01 -12.94
N ARG A 162 12.34 -1.46 -13.67
CA ARG A 162 12.73 -2.87 -13.79
C ARG A 162 13.22 -3.48 -12.47
N GLU A 163 13.74 -2.64 -11.56
CA GLU A 163 14.17 -2.99 -10.20
C GLU A 163 13.00 -2.97 -9.21
N GLY A 164 11.80 -2.56 -9.67
CA GLY A 164 10.59 -2.43 -8.85
C GLY A 164 10.60 -1.21 -7.94
N ILE A 165 11.32 -0.17 -8.35
CA ILE A 165 11.35 1.11 -7.66
C ILE A 165 10.26 2.01 -8.26
N LEU A 166 9.54 2.73 -7.42
CA LEU A 166 8.57 3.72 -7.86
C LEU A 166 9.30 4.91 -8.49
N VAL A 167 9.03 5.15 -9.77
CA VAL A 167 9.64 6.25 -10.54
C VAL A 167 8.76 7.48 -10.52
N ASN A 168 7.44 7.30 -10.67
CA ASN A 168 6.50 8.42 -10.75
C ASN A 168 5.10 8.01 -10.30
N LYS A 169 4.33 8.99 -9.83
CA LYS A 169 2.91 8.89 -9.51
C LYS A 169 2.12 9.93 -10.30
N VAL A 170 1.07 9.50 -10.97
CA VAL A 170 0.12 10.35 -11.70
C VAL A 170 -1.24 10.29 -11.01
N ILE A 171 -1.79 11.45 -10.65
CA ILE A 171 -3.12 11.57 -10.05
C ILE A 171 -4.07 12.16 -11.09
N GLY A 172 -5.18 11.47 -11.34
CA GLY A 172 -6.15 11.84 -12.38
C GLY A 172 -5.81 11.27 -13.76
N PRO A 173 -6.69 11.50 -14.76
CA PRO A 173 -6.55 10.95 -16.10
C PRO A 173 -5.38 11.58 -16.86
N MET A 174 -4.78 10.80 -17.75
CA MET A 174 -3.66 11.22 -18.59
C MET A 174 -3.81 10.71 -20.03
N ASP A 175 -3.31 11.48 -20.99
CA ASP A 175 -3.09 10.97 -22.35
C ASP A 175 -1.78 10.18 -22.42
N TRP A 176 -1.91 8.85 -22.27
CA TRP A 176 -0.80 7.90 -22.28
C TRP A 176 -0.19 7.69 -23.68
N SER A 177 -0.85 8.22 -24.73
CA SER A 177 -0.39 8.09 -26.12
C SER A 177 0.36 9.33 -26.65
N SER A 178 0.59 10.34 -25.81
CA SER A 178 1.32 11.52 -26.24
C SER A 178 2.81 11.22 -26.53
N PRO A 179 3.45 11.93 -27.48
CA PRO A 179 4.87 11.71 -27.80
C PRO A 179 5.79 11.78 -26.58
N LYS A 180 5.56 12.74 -25.68
CA LYS A 180 6.35 12.90 -24.44
C LYS A 180 6.26 11.67 -23.52
N VAL A 181 5.09 11.04 -23.45
CA VAL A 181 4.90 9.81 -22.66
C VAL A 181 5.61 8.65 -23.32
N PHE A 182 5.53 8.52 -24.64
CA PHE A 182 6.26 7.48 -25.36
C PHE A 182 7.78 7.63 -25.19
N ASP A 183 8.31 8.84 -25.32
CA ASP A 183 9.74 9.11 -25.12
C ASP A 183 10.17 8.75 -23.69
N PHE A 184 9.38 9.14 -22.68
CA PHE A 184 9.63 8.82 -21.29
C PHE A 184 9.71 7.29 -21.05
N PHE A 185 8.73 6.52 -21.54
CA PHE A 185 8.74 5.07 -21.38
C PHE A 185 9.87 4.41 -22.19
N GLN A 186 10.14 4.90 -23.40
CA GLN A 186 11.26 4.43 -24.22
C GLN A 186 12.60 4.59 -23.48
N GLU A 187 12.86 5.77 -22.93
CA GLU A 187 14.06 6.02 -22.12
C GLU A 187 14.12 5.10 -20.89
N LEU A 188 13.00 4.94 -20.18
CA LEU A 188 12.96 4.14 -18.96
C LEU A 188 13.20 2.66 -19.25
N ILE A 189 12.68 2.15 -20.36
CA ILE A 189 12.92 0.77 -20.82
C ILE A 189 14.37 0.57 -21.24
N GLN A 190 15.00 1.57 -21.86
CA GLN A 190 16.37 1.49 -22.39
C GLN A 190 17.46 1.70 -21.34
N ARG A 191 17.22 2.56 -20.32
CA ARG A 191 18.23 2.96 -19.32
C ARG A 191 18.96 1.83 -18.60
N LEU A 192 18.50 0.61 -18.69
CA LEU A 192 18.98 -0.53 -17.90
C LEU A 192 19.61 -1.64 -18.76
N GLY A 193 20.09 -1.30 -19.95
CA GLY A 193 20.91 -2.16 -20.81
C GLY A 193 22.41 -1.87 -20.75
N SER A 194 22.85 -1.00 -19.84
CA SER A 194 24.27 -0.60 -19.69
C SER A 194 24.81 -0.93 -18.32
#